data_7815b8821e18117c8b798d79a2a3f325
#
_entry.id   7815b8821e18117c8b798d79a2a3f325
#
_cell.length_a   1.000
_cell.length_b   1.000
_cell.length_c   1.000
_cell.angle_alpha   90.00
_cell.angle_beta   90.00
_cell.angle_gamma   90.00
#
_symmetry.space_group_name_H-M   'P 1'
#
loop_
_entity.id
_entity.type
_entity.pdbx_description
1 polymer ?
#
loop_
_entity_poly.entity_id
_entity_poly.type
_entity_poly.pdbx_seq_one_letter_code
_entity_poly.pdbx_strand_id
1 'polypeptide(L)'
;MNHILWTGQTGCYDSRGQEIPCPGSDQDGETRPGLSWPDPRFRPVDSDIVEDRATGLLWSADANLFTFPMSWQEGLDAVRQLRREGAFGRDDWRLPNRRELRSLISHQTRKPALAAGHPFRNVFLGWYWTSTTSAVAPGYAWYVHMEGGRMFYGKKDSQYLIWPVSGESGVLPVTGQTRCFDSHGAAVHCGDSGQDGELKTGVRWPSDRFMLQDDGVEDRLTGLVWYGRGDLPGRPVAWDQALDRVRALAGQTRRPWRLPTINELESLVDASAHDPALPAGHPFAAVLAAYWSSTTSGFETDWAYVLYLDKGAVGVGFKRNEDFYLWPVAAR
;
A
#
# COMPACT_ATOMS: atom_id res chain seq x y z
N MET A 1 -1.17 11.32 15.18
CA MET A 1 -0.75 9.90 15.24
C MET A 1 -0.24 9.52 13.88
N ASN A 2 0.79 8.70 13.77
CA ASN A 2 1.29 8.26 12.46
C ASN A 2 0.53 6.97 12.06
N HIS A 3 -0.15 6.98 10.92
CA HIS A 3 -0.92 5.85 10.38
C HIS A 3 -0.22 5.18 9.18
N ILE A 4 1.10 5.23 9.16
CA ILE A 4 1.94 4.63 8.11
C ILE A 4 2.86 3.62 8.77
N LEU A 5 2.85 2.38 8.27
CA LEU A 5 3.80 1.35 8.69
C LEU A 5 5.16 1.58 8.01
N TRP A 6 6.23 1.27 8.74
CA TRP A 6 7.54 1.08 8.14
C TRP A 6 7.46 0.03 7.02
N THR A 7 8.26 0.20 5.98
CA THR A 7 8.29 -0.70 4.81
C THR A 7 8.99 -2.04 5.08
N GLY A 8 9.75 -2.11 6.18
CA GLY A 8 10.62 -3.25 6.49
C GLY A 8 11.98 -3.20 5.79
N GLN A 9 12.24 -2.20 4.94
CA GLN A 9 13.51 -2.10 4.22
C GLN A 9 14.65 -1.68 5.14
N THR A 10 15.78 -2.39 5.07
CA THR A 10 16.98 -2.13 5.86
C THR A 10 18.23 -1.98 5.00
N GLY A 11 18.19 -2.46 3.76
CA GLY A 11 19.28 -2.35 2.80
C GLY A 11 19.16 -1.10 1.93
N CYS A 12 20.29 -0.60 1.46
CA CYS A 12 20.41 0.50 0.52
C CYS A 12 21.18 0.06 -0.72
N TYR A 13 20.78 0.54 -1.91
CA TYR A 13 21.31 0.02 -3.17
C TYR A 13 21.50 1.17 -4.17
N ASP A 14 22.59 1.14 -4.93
CA ASP A 14 22.80 2.09 -6.00
C ASP A 14 21.86 1.88 -7.20
N SER A 15 22.00 2.71 -8.25
CA SER A 15 21.19 2.58 -9.46
C SER A 15 21.52 1.36 -10.33
N ARG A 16 22.56 0.60 -9.98
CA ARG A 16 22.94 -0.67 -10.61
C ARG A 16 22.51 -1.88 -9.78
N GLY A 17 21.84 -1.65 -8.64
CA GLY A 17 21.41 -2.69 -7.73
C GLY A 17 22.49 -3.25 -6.82
N GLN A 18 23.66 -2.62 -6.74
CA GLN A 18 24.71 -3.01 -5.81
C GLN A 18 24.39 -2.47 -4.42
N GLU A 19 24.56 -3.30 -3.40
CA GLU A 19 24.38 -2.88 -2.01
C GLU A 19 25.46 -1.84 -1.63
N ILE A 20 25.01 -0.77 -0.97
CA ILE A 20 25.86 0.33 -0.51
C ILE A 20 25.61 0.60 0.98
N PRO A 21 26.56 1.26 1.68
CA PRO A 21 26.29 1.78 3.03
C PRO A 21 25.08 2.72 3.02
N CYS A 22 24.15 2.53 3.96
CA CYS A 22 22.96 3.37 4.05
C CYS A 22 23.22 4.82 4.49
N PRO A 23 24.14 5.12 5.44
CA PRO A 23 24.35 6.50 5.89
C PRO A 23 24.67 7.47 4.75
N GLY A 24 23.81 8.52 4.63
CA GLY A 24 23.93 9.56 3.59
C GLY A 24 23.31 9.19 2.24
N SER A 25 22.59 8.07 2.14
CA SER A 25 21.90 7.64 0.92
C SER A 25 20.54 8.29 0.72
N ASP A 26 19.90 8.77 1.79
CA ASP A 26 18.51 9.25 1.86
C ASP A 26 17.46 8.22 1.38
N GLN A 27 17.86 6.95 1.30
CA GLN A 27 16.98 5.86 0.92
C GLN A 27 16.12 5.40 2.11
N ASP A 28 15.07 4.64 1.81
CA ASP A 28 14.17 4.04 2.78
C ASP A 28 14.92 3.20 3.83
N GLY A 29 15.92 2.40 3.41
CA GLY A 29 16.74 1.59 4.32
C GLY A 29 17.56 2.40 5.34
N GLU A 30 17.85 3.68 5.08
CA GLU A 30 18.44 4.62 6.02
C GLU A 30 17.39 5.30 6.90
N THR A 31 16.41 5.94 6.26
CA THR A 31 15.47 6.86 6.93
C THR A 31 14.41 6.13 7.76
N ARG A 32 13.97 4.95 7.33
CA ARG A 32 13.02 4.04 7.98
C ARG A 32 11.82 4.72 8.62
N PRO A 33 11.12 5.61 7.92
CA PRO A 33 10.00 6.33 8.50
C PRO A 33 8.79 5.42 8.73
N GLY A 34 7.87 5.87 9.58
CA GLY A 34 6.66 5.14 9.90
C GLY A 34 6.73 4.42 11.23
N LEU A 35 5.67 3.67 11.53
CA LEU A 35 5.57 2.85 12.74
C LEU A 35 6.43 1.60 12.57
N SER A 36 7.40 1.43 13.45
CA SER A 36 8.25 0.23 13.50
C SER A 36 7.43 -1.02 13.81
N TRP A 37 7.83 -2.14 13.26
CA TRP A 37 7.19 -3.42 13.55
C TRP A 37 7.63 -3.95 14.91
N PRO A 38 6.70 -4.56 15.68
CA PRO A 38 7.06 -5.37 16.83
C PRO A 38 7.94 -6.57 16.41
N ASP A 39 8.79 -7.03 17.29
CA ASP A 39 9.58 -8.24 17.08
C ASP A 39 9.12 -9.34 18.07
N PRO A 40 8.67 -10.51 17.61
CA PRO A 40 8.30 -10.82 16.22
C PRO A 40 7.06 -10.03 15.78
N ARG A 41 6.99 -9.69 14.49
CA ARG A 41 5.82 -9.02 13.92
C ARG A 41 4.58 -9.91 13.93
N PHE A 42 4.76 -11.16 13.50
CA PHE A 42 3.67 -12.13 13.38
C PHE A 42 3.72 -13.14 14.53
N ARG A 43 2.59 -13.35 15.17
CA ARG A 43 2.46 -14.29 16.29
C ARG A 43 1.35 -15.30 16.01
N PRO A 44 1.62 -16.62 15.99
CA PRO A 44 0.55 -17.61 16.01
C PRO A 44 -0.34 -17.41 17.23
N VAL A 45 -1.65 -17.33 17.03
CA VAL A 45 -2.66 -17.36 18.09
C VAL A 45 -2.97 -18.82 18.42
N ASP A 46 -3.16 -19.61 17.37
CA ASP A 46 -3.35 -21.06 17.40
C ASP A 46 -2.84 -21.69 16.09
N SER A 47 -3.32 -22.91 15.72
CA SER A 47 -2.94 -23.60 14.48
C SER A 47 -3.46 -22.91 13.23
N ASP A 48 -4.53 -22.12 13.34
CA ASP A 48 -5.33 -21.62 12.22
C ASP A 48 -5.31 -20.10 12.08
N ILE A 49 -4.86 -19.39 13.11
CA ILE A 49 -4.84 -17.92 13.16
C ILE A 49 -3.45 -17.40 13.51
N VAL A 50 -3.03 -16.37 12.75
CA VAL A 50 -1.82 -15.55 13.01
C VAL A 50 -2.21 -14.10 13.24
N GLU A 51 -1.76 -13.51 14.32
CA GLU A 51 -1.86 -12.08 14.61
C GLU A 51 -0.72 -11.31 13.93
N ASP A 52 -1.04 -10.27 13.17
CA ASP A 52 -0.10 -9.23 12.78
C ASP A 52 -0.07 -8.15 13.87
N ARG A 53 0.92 -8.19 14.74
CA ARG A 53 1.08 -7.26 15.87
C ARG A 53 1.34 -5.81 15.44
N ALA A 54 1.71 -5.57 14.18
CA ALA A 54 1.88 -4.23 13.64
C ALA A 54 0.54 -3.56 13.31
N THR A 55 -0.48 -4.34 12.98
CA THR A 55 -1.80 -3.84 12.57
C THR A 55 -2.92 -4.21 13.52
N GLY A 56 -2.74 -5.24 14.35
CA GLY A 56 -3.77 -5.85 15.18
C GLY A 56 -4.71 -6.79 14.42
N LEU A 57 -4.48 -6.99 13.12
CA LEU A 57 -5.29 -7.87 12.30
C LEU A 57 -4.95 -9.35 12.54
N LEU A 58 -5.96 -10.19 12.39
CA LEU A 58 -5.86 -11.64 12.47
C LEU A 58 -6.02 -12.24 11.07
N TRP A 59 -5.07 -13.06 10.67
CA TRP A 59 -5.03 -13.68 9.34
C TRP A 59 -5.20 -15.19 9.47
N SER A 60 -5.82 -15.84 8.47
CA SER A 60 -5.71 -17.30 8.41
C SER A 60 -4.24 -17.69 8.32
N ALA A 61 -3.82 -18.65 9.13
CA ALA A 61 -2.43 -19.15 9.14
C ALA A 61 -2.06 -19.84 7.81
N ASP A 62 -3.06 -20.39 7.13
CA ASP A 62 -2.95 -20.92 5.77
C ASP A 62 -3.33 -19.82 4.76
N ALA A 63 -2.36 -19.36 3.97
CA ALA A 63 -2.57 -18.36 2.95
C ALA A 63 -3.26 -18.90 1.70
N ASN A 64 -3.46 -20.22 1.60
CA ASN A 64 -4.15 -20.91 0.50
C ASN A 64 -5.27 -21.82 1.03
N LEU A 65 -6.04 -21.33 1.99
CA LEU A 65 -7.09 -22.07 2.68
C LEU A 65 -8.10 -22.74 1.74
N PHE A 66 -8.40 -22.12 0.61
CA PHE A 66 -9.36 -22.63 -0.39
C PHE A 66 -8.73 -23.47 -1.50
N THR A 67 -7.42 -23.67 -1.48
CA THR A 67 -6.65 -24.52 -2.40
C THR A 67 -6.59 -24.00 -3.85
N PHE A 68 -7.71 -23.54 -4.41
CA PHE A 68 -7.81 -23.09 -5.81
C PHE A 68 -8.04 -21.59 -5.94
N PRO A 69 -7.50 -20.97 -6.99
CA PRO A 69 -7.86 -19.60 -7.33
C PRO A 69 -9.34 -19.54 -7.75
N MET A 70 -9.95 -18.39 -7.53
CA MET A 70 -11.38 -18.16 -7.80
C MET A 70 -11.60 -16.74 -8.32
N SER A 71 -12.75 -16.52 -8.94
CA SER A 71 -13.19 -15.19 -9.33
C SER A 71 -13.39 -14.31 -8.08
N TRP A 72 -13.39 -13.02 -8.29
CA TRP A 72 -13.55 -12.07 -7.18
C TRP A 72 -14.86 -12.26 -6.40
N GLN A 73 -15.97 -12.52 -7.12
CA GLN A 73 -17.26 -12.77 -6.48
C GLN A 73 -17.27 -14.07 -5.68
N GLU A 74 -16.72 -15.16 -6.25
CA GLU A 74 -16.57 -16.43 -5.54
C GLU A 74 -15.71 -16.25 -4.27
N GLY A 75 -14.65 -15.42 -4.34
CA GLY A 75 -13.82 -15.09 -3.18
C GLY A 75 -14.59 -14.36 -2.07
N LEU A 76 -15.42 -13.38 -2.41
CA LEU A 76 -16.29 -12.70 -1.44
C LEU A 76 -17.30 -13.69 -0.83
N ASP A 77 -17.90 -14.57 -1.64
CA ASP A 77 -18.88 -15.56 -1.19
C ASP A 77 -18.25 -16.62 -0.27
N ALA A 78 -17.05 -17.10 -0.62
CA ALA A 78 -16.31 -18.07 0.17
C ALA A 78 -15.96 -17.52 1.57
N VAL A 79 -15.50 -16.27 1.66
CA VAL A 79 -15.19 -15.66 2.96
C VAL A 79 -16.45 -15.33 3.76
N ARG A 80 -17.56 -14.95 3.11
CA ARG A 80 -18.86 -14.82 3.78
C ARG A 80 -19.35 -16.16 4.36
N GLN A 81 -19.04 -17.27 3.68
CA GLN A 81 -19.35 -18.59 4.20
C GLN A 81 -18.53 -18.92 5.46
N LEU A 82 -17.19 -18.66 5.47
CA LEU A 82 -16.37 -18.80 6.67
C LEU A 82 -16.95 -18.01 7.85
N ARG A 83 -17.39 -16.77 7.60
CA ARG A 83 -18.01 -15.91 8.60
C ARG A 83 -19.30 -16.53 9.16
N ARG A 84 -20.19 -17.02 8.30
CA ARG A 84 -21.47 -17.65 8.73
C ARG A 84 -21.26 -18.93 9.54
N GLU A 85 -20.22 -19.67 9.22
CA GLU A 85 -19.85 -20.91 9.93
C GLU A 85 -19.14 -20.64 11.25
N GLY A 86 -18.78 -19.40 11.54
CA GLY A 86 -17.96 -19.07 12.72
C GLY A 86 -16.60 -19.77 12.68
N ALA A 87 -16.02 -19.90 11.45
CA ALA A 87 -14.79 -20.64 11.25
C ALA A 87 -13.66 -20.13 12.16
N PHE A 88 -12.90 -21.07 12.74
CA PHE A 88 -11.82 -20.78 13.68
C PHE A 88 -12.28 -19.93 14.90
N GLY A 89 -13.56 -20.06 15.28
CA GLY A 89 -14.15 -19.35 16.42
C GLY A 89 -14.40 -17.84 16.17
N ARG A 90 -14.49 -17.42 14.90
CA ARG A 90 -14.69 -16.01 14.54
C ARG A 90 -15.82 -15.83 13.52
N ASP A 91 -16.60 -14.76 13.72
CA ASP A 91 -17.76 -14.41 12.91
C ASP A 91 -17.58 -13.09 12.11
N ASP A 92 -16.33 -12.63 11.99
CA ASP A 92 -15.95 -11.37 11.32
C ASP A 92 -14.94 -11.55 10.18
N TRP A 93 -14.77 -12.79 9.67
CA TRP A 93 -13.94 -13.05 8.51
C TRP A 93 -14.38 -12.24 7.28
N ARG A 94 -13.42 -11.67 6.56
CA ARG A 94 -13.63 -10.92 5.32
C ARG A 94 -12.48 -11.06 4.35
N LEU A 95 -12.73 -10.74 3.08
CA LEU A 95 -11.67 -10.49 2.12
C LEU A 95 -10.98 -9.16 2.52
N PRO A 96 -9.65 -9.12 2.66
CA PRO A 96 -8.96 -7.89 3.06
C PRO A 96 -9.17 -6.77 2.03
N ASN A 97 -9.27 -5.52 2.48
CA ASN A 97 -9.16 -4.39 1.57
C ASN A 97 -7.71 -4.22 1.08
N ARG A 98 -7.50 -3.34 0.09
CA ARG A 98 -6.18 -3.16 -0.53
C ARG A 98 -5.08 -2.73 0.46
N ARG A 99 -5.41 -1.92 1.48
CA ARG A 99 -4.46 -1.47 2.50
C ARG A 99 -4.11 -2.60 3.48
N GLU A 100 -5.10 -3.39 3.87
CA GLU A 100 -4.90 -4.53 4.76
C GLU A 100 -3.98 -5.57 4.12
N LEU A 101 -4.28 -6.00 2.89
CA LEU A 101 -3.43 -7.00 2.22
C LEU A 101 -2.03 -6.45 1.92
N ARG A 102 -1.96 -5.19 1.50
CA ARG A 102 -0.69 -4.51 1.21
C ARG A 102 0.17 -4.31 2.46
N SER A 103 -0.45 -4.18 3.65
CA SER A 103 0.27 -4.03 4.91
C SER A 103 1.14 -5.23 5.27
N LEU A 104 0.85 -6.44 4.77
CA LEU A 104 1.68 -7.62 4.99
C LEU A 104 3.07 -7.52 4.33
N ILE A 105 3.21 -6.69 3.30
CA ILE A 105 4.40 -6.64 2.46
C ILE A 105 5.62 -6.11 3.24
N SER A 106 6.70 -6.86 3.15
CA SER A 106 8.05 -6.45 3.50
C SER A 106 8.82 -6.12 2.22
N HIS A 107 9.31 -4.90 2.11
CA HIS A 107 10.07 -4.46 0.94
C HIS A 107 11.55 -4.89 0.99
N GLN A 108 11.98 -5.54 2.07
CA GLN A 108 13.31 -6.16 2.20
C GLN A 108 13.33 -7.59 1.64
N THR A 109 12.21 -8.29 1.67
CA THR A 109 12.08 -9.69 1.24
C THR A 109 11.34 -9.78 -0.10
N ARG A 110 11.39 -10.95 -0.77
CA ARG A 110 10.86 -11.07 -2.13
C ARG A 110 10.03 -12.33 -2.43
N LYS A 111 10.35 -13.46 -1.83
CA LYS A 111 9.77 -14.80 -2.15
C LYS A 111 9.48 -15.60 -0.87
N PRO A 112 8.36 -15.34 -0.20
CA PRO A 112 7.40 -14.26 -0.37
C PRO A 112 7.92 -12.90 0.14
N ALA A 113 7.25 -11.83 -0.27
CA ALA A 113 7.49 -10.47 0.21
C ALA A 113 6.85 -10.25 1.59
N LEU A 114 7.16 -11.09 2.55
CA LEU A 114 6.72 -11.05 3.95
C LEU A 114 7.92 -10.92 4.88
N ALA A 115 7.71 -10.42 6.09
CA ALA A 115 8.81 -10.35 7.08
C ALA A 115 9.43 -11.73 7.30
N ALA A 116 10.75 -11.79 7.38
CA ALA A 116 11.49 -13.04 7.58
C ALA A 116 11.00 -13.77 8.85
N GLY A 117 10.93 -15.10 8.79
CA GLY A 117 10.47 -15.92 9.91
C GLY A 117 8.96 -15.88 10.17
N HIS A 118 8.15 -15.37 9.22
CA HIS A 118 6.70 -15.39 9.36
C HIS A 118 6.15 -16.84 9.52
N PRO A 119 5.09 -17.05 10.32
CA PRO A 119 4.54 -18.39 10.57
C PRO A 119 3.48 -18.84 9.56
N PHE A 120 3.18 -18.05 8.55
CA PHE A 120 2.18 -18.38 7.54
C PHE A 120 2.59 -19.58 6.70
N ARG A 121 1.62 -20.43 6.35
CA ARG A 121 1.76 -21.62 5.51
C ARG A 121 1.19 -21.37 4.12
N ASN A 122 1.68 -22.12 3.13
CA ASN A 122 1.14 -22.16 1.77
C ASN A 122 1.02 -20.79 1.08
N VAL A 123 1.95 -19.88 1.37
CA VAL A 123 1.98 -18.57 0.68
C VAL A 123 2.34 -18.77 -0.78
N PHE A 124 1.39 -18.55 -1.66
CA PHE A 124 1.59 -18.65 -3.11
C PHE A 124 2.30 -17.39 -3.64
N LEU A 125 3.29 -17.57 -4.50
CA LEU A 125 4.05 -16.48 -5.11
C LEU A 125 3.32 -15.89 -6.32
N GLY A 126 2.11 -15.37 -6.09
CA GLY A 126 1.21 -14.85 -7.12
C GLY A 126 0.26 -13.81 -6.55
N TRP A 127 -0.85 -13.61 -7.26
CA TRP A 127 -1.83 -12.59 -6.97
C TRP A 127 -2.89 -13.08 -5.99
N TYR A 128 -3.22 -12.22 -5.03
CA TYR A 128 -4.30 -12.38 -4.07
C TYR A 128 -5.30 -11.24 -4.21
N TRP A 129 -6.59 -11.56 -4.30
CA TRP A 129 -7.66 -10.59 -4.35
C TRP A 129 -7.77 -9.73 -3.09
N THR A 130 -8.21 -8.51 -3.27
CA THR A 130 -8.73 -7.65 -2.21
C THR A 130 -10.23 -7.38 -2.41
N SER A 131 -10.92 -6.91 -1.37
CA SER A 131 -12.33 -6.53 -1.45
C SER A 131 -12.56 -5.17 -2.13
N THR A 132 -11.48 -4.47 -2.52
CA THR A 132 -11.52 -3.11 -3.07
C THR A 132 -11.72 -3.13 -4.59
N THR A 133 -12.77 -2.53 -5.09
CA THR A 133 -13.01 -2.33 -6.53
C THR A 133 -12.09 -1.25 -7.10
N SER A 134 -11.65 -1.39 -8.34
CA SER A 134 -10.89 -0.34 -9.06
C SER A 134 -11.82 0.82 -9.45
N ALA A 135 -11.45 2.05 -9.11
CA ALA A 135 -12.18 3.25 -9.53
C ALA A 135 -12.04 3.53 -11.04
N VAL A 136 -10.91 3.14 -11.66
CA VAL A 136 -10.66 3.31 -13.10
C VAL A 136 -11.63 2.47 -13.93
N ALA A 137 -11.91 1.25 -13.48
CA ALA A 137 -12.78 0.30 -14.17
C ALA A 137 -13.52 -0.56 -13.14
N PRO A 138 -14.79 -0.29 -12.79
CA PRO A 138 -15.48 -0.99 -11.70
C PRO A 138 -15.74 -2.49 -11.92
N GLY A 139 -15.60 -3.00 -13.14
CA GLY A 139 -15.55 -4.45 -13.43
C GLY A 139 -14.21 -5.12 -13.03
N TYR A 140 -13.28 -4.35 -12.45
CA TYR A 140 -11.98 -4.80 -11.97
C TYR A 140 -11.88 -4.61 -10.45
N ALA A 141 -11.06 -5.46 -9.80
CA ALA A 141 -10.75 -5.33 -8.38
C ALA A 141 -9.23 -5.35 -8.16
N TRP A 142 -8.79 -4.78 -7.05
CA TRP A 142 -7.38 -4.74 -6.67
C TRP A 142 -6.88 -6.10 -6.21
N TYR A 143 -5.61 -6.38 -6.50
CA TYR A 143 -4.88 -7.54 -6.03
C TYR A 143 -3.43 -7.19 -5.68
N VAL A 144 -2.83 -7.96 -4.78
CA VAL A 144 -1.44 -7.82 -4.36
C VAL A 144 -0.66 -9.07 -4.73
N HIS A 145 0.54 -8.89 -5.27
CA HIS A 145 1.44 -9.98 -5.63
C HIS A 145 2.37 -10.31 -4.47
N MET A 146 2.35 -11.54 -3.99
CA MET A 146 3.21 -11.96 -2.88
C MET A 146 4.67 -12.19 -3.27
N GLU A 147 4.99 -12.20 -4.54
CA GLU A 147 6.35 -12.08 -5.04
C GLU A 147 6.64 -10.62 -5.37
N GLY A 148 7.49 -9.98 -4.60
CA GLY A 148 7.91 -8.58 -4.78
C GLY A 148 6.87 -7.51 -4.43
N GLY A 149 5.69 -7.83 -3.90
CA GLY A 149 4.77 -6.88 -3.27
C GLY A 149 4.11 -5.81 -4.16
N ARG A 150 4.04 -6.01 -5.48
CA ARG A 150 3.33 -5.08 -6.40
C ARG A 150 1.82 -5.15 -6.19
N MET A 151 1.11 -4.05 -6.51
CA MET A 151 -0.34 -3.98 -6.42
C MET A 151 -0.92 -3.32 -7.68
N PHE A 152 -1.77 -4.08 -8.36
CA PHE A 152 -2.51 -3.67 -9.54
C PHE A 152 -3.99 -4.09 -9.43
N TYR A 153 -4.71 -4.10 -10.54
CA TYR A 153 -6.09 -4.56 -10.60
C TYR A 153 -6.32 -5.44 -11.83
N GLY A 154 -7.21 -6.39 -11.71
CA GLY A 154 -7.61 -7.32 -12.77
C GLY A 154 -9.11 -7.47 -12.86
N LYS A 155 -9.57 -8.03 -14.00
CA LYS A 155 -10.99 -8.31 -14.22
C LYS A 155 -11.53 -9.20 -13.12
N LYS A 156 -12.70 -8.88 -12.58
CA LYS A 156 -13.35 -9.63 -11.50
C LYS A 156 -13.70 -11.09 -11.88
N ASP A 157 -13.76 -11.40 -13.16
CA ASP A 157 -13.94 -12.78 -13.69
C ASP A 157 -12.64 -13.57 -13.80
N SER A 158 -11.48 -12.93 -13.64
CA SER A 158 -10.18 -13.63 -13.55
C SER A 158 -10.07 -14.40 -12.23
N GLN A 159 -9.20 -15.40 -12.19
CA GLN A 159 -9.06 -16.28 -11.02
C GLN A 159 -7.74 -16.02 -10.30
N TYR A 160 -7.83 -15.60 -9.03
CA TYR A 160 -6.69 -15.41 -8.12
C TYR A 160 -7.01 -16.00 -6.76
N LEU A 161 -6.00 -16.08 -5.91
CA LEU A 161 -6.16 -16.60 -4.55
C LEU A 161 -6.81 -15.55 -3.64
N ILE A 162 -7.34 -16.02 -2.52
CA ILE A 162 -7.86 -15.18 -1.45
C ILE A 162 -7.20 -15.55 -0.12
N TRP A 163 -6.99 -14.56 0.72
CA TRP A 163 -6.38 -14.73 2.04
C TRP A 163 -7.25 -14.02 3.08
N PRO A 164 -8.06 -14.75 3.84
CA PRO A 164 -9.01 -14.16 4.78
C PRO A 164 -8.33 -13.41 5.93
N VAL A 165 -8.97 -12.31 6.32
CA VAL A 165 -8.58 -11.46 7.46
C VAL A 165 -9.78 -11.24 8.39
N SER A 166 -9.52 -10.99 9.66
CA SER A 166 -10.49 -10.74 10.72
C SER A 166 -9.97 -9.64 11.65
N GLY A 167 -10.84 -9.04 12.45
CA GLY A 167 -10.51 -7.95 13.38
C GLY A 167 -10.44 -6.59 12.69
N GLU A 168 -10.11 -5.55 13.46
CA GLU A 168 -9.98 -4.18 13.00
C GLU A 168 -8.58 -3.63 13.30
N SER A 169 -8.07 -2.78 12.41
CA SER A 169 -6.79 -2.10 12.61
C SER A 169 -6.98 -0.69 13.13
N GLY A 170 -6.34 -0.36 14.25
CA GLY A 170 -6.21 1.01 14.76
C GLY A 170 -5.12 1.83 14.04
N VAL A 171 -4.41 1.23 13.08
CA VAL A 171 -3.29 1.84 12.37
C VAL A 171 -3.62 2.12 10.91
N LEU A 172 -4.18 1.13 10.20
CA LEU A 172 -4.46 1.26 8.78
C LEU A 172 -5.67 2.16 8.52
N PRO A 173 -5.56 3.19 7.67
CA PRO A 173 -6.70 4.04 7.32
C PRO A 173 -7.71 3.31 6.41
N VAL A 174 -8.94 3.78 6.40
CA VAL A 174 -9.93 3.41 5.36
C VAL A 174 -9.37 3.73 3.97
N THR A 175 -9.81 2.97 2.95
CA THR A 175 -9.33 3.13 1.57
C THR A 175 -9.91 4.35 0.84
N GLY A 176 -11.03 4.91 1.34
CA GLY A 176 -11.83 5.92 0.67
C GLY A 176 -13.02 5.35 -0.10
N GLN A 177 -13.07 4.05 -0.37
CA GLN A 177 -14.16 3.44 -1.13
C GLN A 177 -15.48 3.44 -0.35
N THR A 178 -16.55 3.86 -1.02
CA THR A 178 -17.90 4.00 -0.42
C THR A 178 -19.00 3.36 -1.26
N ARG A 179 -18.66 2.84 -2.45
CA ARG A 179 -19.60 2.25 -3.41
C ARG A 179 -19.26 0.79 -3.64
N CYS A 180 -20.27 0.02 -4.02
CA CYS A 180 -20.14 -1.41 -4.35
C CYS A 180 -20.56 -1.66 -5.80
N PHE A 181 -19.91 -2.65 -6.43
CA PHE A 181 -20.10 -2.93 -7.84
C PHE A 181 -20.08 -4.44 -8.08
N ASP A 182 -20.91 -4.91 -9.00
CA ASP A 182 -20.90 -6.30 -9.45
C ASP A 182 -19.66 -6.64 -10.29
N SER A 183 -19.62 -7.86 -10.80
CA SER A 183 -18.51 -8.34 -11.64
C SER A 183 -18.43 -7.65 -13.01
N HIS A 184 -19.51 -7.03 -13.47
CA HIS A 184 -19.59 -6.30 -14.73
C HIS A 184 -19.31 -4.79 -14.56
N GLY A 185 -19.19 -4.33 -13.30
CA GLY A 185 -18.95 -2.92 -12.97
C GLY A 185 -20.21 -2.08 -12.81
N ALA A 186 -21.40 -2.68 -12.79
CA ALA A 186 -22.62 -2.00 -12.44
C ALA A 186 -22.67 -1.73 -10.93
N ALA A 187 -23.10 -0.51 -10.54
CA ALA A 187 -23.25 -0.17 -9.14
C ALA A 187 -24.39 -0.98 -8.52
N VAL A 188 -24.13 -1.55 -7.33
CA VAL A 188 -25.07 -2.37 -6.57
C VAL A 188 -25.25 -1.83 -5.15
N HIS A 189 -26.32 -2.28 -4.47
CA HIS A 189 -26.47 -2.02 -3.04
C HIS A 189 -25.34 -2.69 -2.27
N CYS A 190 -24.73 -1.98 -1.33
CA CYS A 190 -23.56 -2.48 -0.59
C CYS A 190 -23.92 -3.55 0.46
N GLY A 191 -25.11 -3.54 1.03
CA GLY A 191 -25.46 -4.41 2.15
C GLY A 191 -25.25 -5.89 1.85
N ASP A 192 -24.53 -6.57 2.74
CA ASP A 192 -24.15 -7.99 2.67
C ASP A 192 -23.30 -8.37 1.42
N SER A 193 -22.61 -7.39 0.82
CA SER A 193 -21.72 -7.63 -0.32
C SER A 193 -20.33 -8.15 0.09
N GLY A 194 -19.88 -7.84 1.30
CA GLY A 194 -18.51 -8.10 1.78
C GLY A 194 -17.42 -7.24 1.10
N GLN A 195 -17.86 -6.26 0.30
CA GLN A 195 -16.94 -5.36 -0.40
C GLN A 195 -16.40 -4.26 0.52
N ASP A 196 -15.25 -3.71 0.17
CA ASP A 196 -14.62 -2.58 0.87
C ASP A 196 -15.57 -1.37 1.03
N GLY A 197 -16.36 -1.06 -0.01
CA GLY A 197 -17.36 0.03 0.02
C GLY A 197 -18.48 -0.16 1.04
N GLU A 198 -18.77 -1.39 1.47
CA GLU A 198 -19.66 -1.72 2.58
C GLU A 198 -18.94 -1.62 3.91
N LEU A 199 -17.85 -2.38 4.05
CA LEU A 199 -17.20 -2.65 5.34
C LEU A 199 -16.45 -1.42 5.86
N LYS A 200 -15.72 -0.70 4.99
CA LYS A 200 -14.99 0.54 5.30
C LYS A 200 -14.09 0.40 6.54
N THR A 201 -13.42 -0.77 6.64
CA THR A 201 -12.56 -1.09 7.77
C THR A 201 -11.33 -0.19 7.81
N GLY A 202 -10.93 0.19 9.03
CA GLY A 202 -9.77 1.03 9.30
C GLY A 202 -10.09 2.39 9.90
N VAL A 203 -9.05 3.16 10.18
CA VAL A 203 -9.13 4.49 10.79
C VAL A 203 -9.75 5.49 9.82
N ARG A 204 -10.78 6.19 10.26
CA ARG A 204 -11.46 7.20 9.43
C ARG A 204 -10.55 8.40 9.18
N TRP A 205 -10.63 8.96 7.97
CA TRP A 205 -9.93 10.19 7.64
C TRP A 205 -10.50 11.37 8.42
N PRO A 206 -9.65 12.30 8.90
CA PRO A 206 -10.13 13.60 9.40
C PRO A 206 -10.93 14.34 8.33
N SER A 207 -11.96 15.08 8.71
CA SER A 207 -12.78 15.88 7.78
C SER A 207 -11.96 16.94 7.03
N ASP A 208 -10.97 17.50 7.70
CA ASP A 208 -10.01 18.50 7.20
C ASP A 208 -8.62 17.86 7.10
N ARG A 209 -8.51 16.78 6.33
CA ARG A 209 -7.30 15.97 6.22
C ARG A 209 -6.08 16.77 5.78
N PHE A 210 -6.24 17.62 4.78
CA PHE A 210 -5.14 18.40 4.21
C PHE A 210 -5.24 19.88 4.62
N MET A 211 -4.17 20.41 5.21
CA MET A 211 -4.07 21.78 5.64
C MET A 211 -2.91 22.48 4.94
N LEU A 212 -3.21 23.59 4.22
CA LEU A 212 -2.18 24.43 3.63
C LEU A 212 -1.30 25.04 4.72
N GLN A 213 0.00 25.02 4.49
CA GLN A 213 1.04 25.68 5.28
C GLN A 213 1.89 26.55 4.36
N ASP A 214 2.73 27.45 4.92
CA ASP A 214 3.55 28.39 4.13
C ASP A 214 4.48 27.67 3.13
N ASP A 215 4.95 26.47 3.46
CA ASP A 215 5.94 25.73 2.71
C ASP A 215 5.45 24.34 2.22
N GLY A 216 4.15 24.04 2.36
CA GLY A 216 3.61 22.77 1.92
C GLY A 216 2.18 22.49 2.36
N VAL A 217 1.81 21.22 2.39
CA VAL A 217 0.49 20.73 2.79
C VAL A 217 0.65 19.68 3.89
N GLU A 218 0.16 19.97 5.07
CA GLU A 218 0.09 18.99 6.17
C GLU A 218 -1.02 17.98 5.90
N ASP A 219 -0.70 16.68 5.88
CA ASP A 219 -1.68 15.60 5.96
C ASP A 219 -1.90 15.21 7.43
N ARG A 220 -3.03 15.62 7.99
CA ARG A 220 -3.39 15.39 9.42
C ARG A 220 -3.68 13.93 9.74
N LEU A 221 -3.89 13.09 8.73
CA LEU A 221 -4.01 11.65 8.90
C LEU A 221 -2.66 11.03 9.25
N THR A 222 -1.60 11.48 8.59
CA THR A 222 -0.27 10.87 8.71
C THR A 222 0.70 11.69 9.54
N GLY A 223 0.44 13.00 9.71
CA GLY A 223 1.37 13.95 10.31
C GLY A 223 2.54 14.31 9.39
N LEU A 224 2.45 13.99 8.10
CA LEU A 224 3.45 14.36 7.11
C LEU A 224 3.13 15.73 6.50
N VAL A 225 4.17 16.44 6.09
CA VAL A 225 4.04 17.63 5.25
C VAL A 225 4.55 17.32 3.86
N TRP A 226 3.68 17.46 2.86
CA TRP A 226 3.98 17.26 1.45
C TRP A 226 4.32 18.58 0.78
N TYR A 227 5.25 18.55 -0.16
CA TYR A 227 5.50 19.73 -1.00
C TYR A 227 4.22 20.09 -1.78
N GLY A 228 3.85 21.37 -1.80
CA GLY A 228 2.55 21.80 -2.30
C GLY A 228 2.31 21.55 -3.81
N ARG A 229 3.37 21.27 -4.57
CA ARG A 229 3.33 20.98 -6.02
C ARG A 229 3.90 19.61 -6.30
N GLY A 230 3.20 18.84 -7.15
CA GLY A 230 3.59 17.48 -7.54
C GLY A 230 4.42 17.41 -8.84
N ASP A 231 4.82 18.53 -9.45
CA ASP A 231 5.47 18.57 -10.77
C ASP A 231 6.99 18.73 -10.73
N LEU A 232 7.63 18.48 -9.61
CA LEU A 232 9.09 18.60 -9.50
C LEU A 232 9.82 17.46 -10.23
N PRO A 233 10.91 17.76 -10.90
CA PRO A 233 11.51 19.07 -11.17
C PRO A 233 11.05 19.67 -12.52
N GLY A 234 9.83 19.45 -12.95
CA GLY A 234 9.26 19.89 -14.21
C GLY A 234 9.47 18.92 -15.39
N ARG A 235 10.19 17.83 -15.18
CA ARG A 235 10.38 16.71 -16.12
C ARG A 235 10.62 15.41 -15.37
N PRO A 236 10.39 14.24 -15.99
CA PRO A 236 10.82 12.99 -15.41
C PRO A 236 12.33 12.92 -15.20
N VAL A 237 12.78 12.16 -14.20
CA VAL A 237 14.20 12.02 -13.83
C VAL A 237 14.51 10.58 -13.46
N ALA A 238 15.80 10.20 -13.49
CA ALA A 238 16.29 8.96 -12.93
C ALA A 238 16.20 8.97 -11.39
N TRP A 239 16.16 7.80 -10.78
CA TRP A 239 15.92 7.65 -9.35
C TRP A 239 16.97 8.31 -8.45
N ASP A 240 18.25 8.17 -8.78
CA ASP A 240 19.35 8.84 -8.08
C ASP A 240 19.29 10.37 -8.22
N GLN A 241 18.95 10.87 -9.41
CA GLN A 241 18.68 12.29 -9.61
C GLN A 241 17.50 12.79 -8.75
N ALA A 242 16.46 11.95 -8.53
CA ALA A 242 15.35 12.30 -7.66
C ALA A 242 15.81 12.48 -6.20
N LEU A 243 16.63 11.57 -5.67
CA LEU A 243 17.21 11.67 -4.33
C LEU A 243 18.09 12.94 -4.19
N ASP A 244 18.99 13.18 -5.15
CA ASP A 244 19.88 14.34 -5.11
C ASP A 244 19.14 15.68 -5.19
N ARG A 245 18.09 15.75 -6.01
CA ARG A 245 17.27 16.97 -6.14
C ARG A 245 16.50 17.28 -4.87
N VAL A 246 15.96 16.26 -4.19
CA VAL A 246 15.25 16.47 -2.92
C VAL A 246 16.24 16.88 -1.82
N ARG A 247 17.44 16.28 -1.78
CA ARG A 247 18.53 16.68 -0.88
C ARG A 247 18.93 18.14 -1.11
N ALA A 248 19.06 18.57 -2.37
CA ALA A 248 19.35 19.96 -2.71
C ALA A 248 18.22 20.92 -2.26
N LEU A 249 16.96 20.52 -2.44
CA LEU A 249 15.80 21.29 -1.96
C LEU A 249 15.82 21.44 -0.43
N ALA A 250 16.11 20.38 0.31
CA ALA A 250 16.24 20.43 1.78
C ALA A 250 17.35 21.38 2.22
N GLY A 251 18.49 21.45 1.51
CA GLY A 251 19.56 22.38 1.78
C GLY A 251 19.23 23.86 1.47
N GLN A 252 18.26 24.12 0.59
CA GLN A 252 17.82 25.45 0.19
C GLN A 252 16.68 25.99 1.05
N THR A 253 15.97 25.12 1.76
CA THR A 253 14.81 25.44 2.57
C THR A 253 15.07 25.14 4.04
N ARG A 254 14.15 25.54 4.92
CA ARG A 254 14.24 25.25 6.36
C ARG A 254 13.65 23.87 6.72
N ARG A 255 13.05 23.17 5.76
CA ARG A 255 12.38 21.88 5.99
C ARG A 255 13.24 20.74 5.49
N PRO A 256 13.38 19.65 6.25
CA PRO A 256 14.18 18.48 5.86
C PRO A 256 13.41 17.62 4.87
N TRP A 257 13.25 18.12 3.65
CA TRP A 257 12.60 17.39 2.56
C TRP A 257 13.39 16.14 2.22
N ARG A 258 12.67 15.04 1.96
CA ARG A 258 13.20 13.78 1.46
C ARG A 258 12.26 13.16 0.44
N LEU A 259 12.75 12.18 -0.31
CA LEU A 259 11.90 11.37 -1.16
C LEU A 259 11.02 10.48 -0.25
N PRO A 260 9.70 10.38 -0.50
CA PRO A 260 8.81 9.54 0.31
C PRO A 260 9.11 8.05 0.11
N THR A 261 8.83 7.22 1.10
CA THR A 261 8.74 5.78 0.93
C THR A 261 7.49 5.41 0.13
N ILE A 262 7.42 4.18 -0.36
CA ILE A 262 6.23 3.73 -1.08
C ILE A 262 4.98 3.72 -0.21
N ASN A 263 5.11 3.37 1.08
CA ASN A 263 3.98 3.38 2.01
C ASN A 263 3.49 4.81 2.30
N GLU A 264 4.39 5.78 2.33
CA GLU A 264 4.01 7.20 2.46
C GLU A 264 3.27 7.69 1.21
N LEU A 265 3.78 7.41 0.01
CA LEU A 265 3.07 7.74 -1.24
C LEU A 265 1.68 7.09 -1.28
N GLU A 266 1.61 5.81 -0.95
CA GLU A 266 0.35 5.06 -0.96
C GLU A 266 -0.67 5.60 0.06
N SER A 267 -0.20 6.25 1.15
CA SER A 267 -1.09 6.87 2.14
C SER A 267 -1.99 7.97 1.54
N LEU A 268 -1.53 8.65 0.48
CA LEU A 268 -2.29 9.70 -0.21
C LEU A 268 -3.51 9.16 -0.98
N VAL A 269 -3.47 7.88 -1.38
CA VAL A 269 -4.45 7.30 -2.32
C VAL A 269 -5.85 7.22 -1.74
N ASP A 270 -6.80 7.75 -2.49
CA ASP A 270 -8.23 7.47 -2.36
C ASP A 270 -8.64 6.41 -3.40
N ALA A 271 -9.01 5.22 -2.93
CA ALA A 271 -9.39 4.12 -3.81
C ALA A 271 -10.75 4.32 -4.51
N SER A 272 -11.49 5.39 -4.21
CA SER A 272 -12.72 5.80 -4.92
C SER A 272 -12.45 6.77 -6.07
N ALA A 273 -11.21 7.25 -6.22
CA ALA A 273 -10.80 8.26 -7.19
C ALA A 273 -9.74 7.74 -8.18
N HIS A 274 -9.63 8.40 -9.31
CA HIS A 274 -8.58 8.22 -10.31
C HIS A 274 -8.34 9.54 -11.06
N ASP A 275 -7.19 9.69 -11.71
CA ASP A 275 -6.77 10.86 -12.52
C ASP A 275 -6.92 12.23 -11.81
N PRO A 276 -6.35 12.44 -10.60
CA PRO A 276 -5.53 11.55 -9.78
C PRO A 276 -6.35 10.75 -8.76
N ALA A 277 -5.77 9.65 -8.25
CA ALA A 277 -6.32 8.85 -7.16
C ALA A 277 -6.11 9.53 -5.78
N LEU A 278 -6.59 10.77 -5.65
CA LEU A 278 -6.53 11.59 -4.44
C LEU A 278 -7.94 11.94 -3.93
N PRO A 279 -8.10 12.21 -2.64
CA PRO A 279 -9.35 12.69 -2.10
C PRO A 279 -9.84 13.97 -2.80
N ALA A 280 -11.12 14.05 -3.10
CA ALA A 280 -11.71 15.23 -3.72
C ALA A 280 -11.44 16.50 -2.88
N GLY A 281 -11.12 17.60 -3.54
CA GLY A 281 -10.83 18.88 -2.89
C GLY A 281 -9.44 18.96 -2.25
N HIS A 282 -8.52 18.04 -2.56
CA HIS A 282 -7.12 18.15 -2.12
C HIS A 282 -6.49 19.46 -2.60
N PRO A 283 -5.62 20.11 -1.79
CA PRO A 283 -5.04 21.42 -2.12
C PRO A 283 -3.77 21.36 -2.97
N PHE A 284 -3.31 20.18 -3.38
CA PHE A 284 -2.09 20.02 -4.15
C PHE A 284 -2.22 20.56 -5.57
N ALA A 285 -1.17 21.23 -6.05
CA ALA A 285 -1.10 21.77 -7.40
C ALA A 285 -0.24 20.87 -8.30
N ALA A 286 -0.57 20.87 -9.61
CA ALA A 286 0.21 20.21 -10.67
C ALA A 286 0.57 18.73 -10.35
N VAL A 287 -0.43 17.98 -9.89
CA VAL A 287 -0.28 16.54 -9.63
C VAL A 287 -0.11 15.78 -10.94
N LEU A 288 0.86 14.85 -10.99
CA LEU A 288 1.21 14.08 -12.17
C LEU A 288 0.93 12.58 -11.99
N ALA A 289 1.08 11.81 -13.07
CA ALA A 289 0.61 10.42 -13.13
C ALA A 289 1.41 9.45 -12.26
N ALA A 290 2.73 9.66 -12.07
CA ALA A 290 3.54 8.67 -11.35
C ALA A 290 4.78 9.27 -10.68
N TYR A 291 5.15 8.71 -9.52
CA TYR A 291 6.19 9.22 -8.65
C TYR A 291 7.13 8.15 -8.14
N TRP A 292 8.44 8.45 -8.14
CA TRP A 292 9.46 7.69 -7.46
C TRP A 292 9.23 7.65 -5.94
N SER A 293 9.46 6.50 -5.34
CA SER A 293 9.69 6.39 -3.89
C SER A 293 11.17 6.21 -3.58
N SER A 294 11.57 6.41 -2.32
CA SER A 294 12.91 6.08 -1.82
C SER A 294 13.12 4.58 -1.58
N THR A 295 12.07 3.76 -1.78
CA THR A 295 12.06 2.32 -1.49
C THR A 295 12.57 1.54 -2.69
N THR A 296 13.69 0.84 -2.54
CA THR A 296 14.24 -0.07 -3.56
C THR A 296 13.38 -1.34 -3.66
N SER A 297 13.22 -1.89 -4.85
CA SER A 297 12.61 -3.20 -5.04
C SER A 297 13.50 -4.31 -4.45
N GLY A 298 13.00 -5.04 -3.46
CA GLY A 298 13.72 -6.21 -2.93
C GLY A 298 13.80 -7.38 -3.92
N PHE A 299 13.00 -7.36 -4.99
CA PHE A 299 13.00 -8.39 -6.03
C PHE A 299 14.15 -8.17 -7.02
N GLU A 300 14.31 -6.95 -7.52
CA GLU A 300 15.37 -6.50 -8.41
C GLU A 300 15.91 -5.16 -7.89
N THR A 301 17.11 -5.16 -7.33
CA THR A 301 17.63 -4.02 -6.56
C THR A 301 18.08 -2.83 -7.43
N ASP A 302 18.18 -2.99 -8.73
CA ASP A 302 18.31 -1.92 -9.72
C ASP A 302 16.98 -1.26 -10.13
N TRP A 303 15.87 -1.68 -9.50
CA TRP A 303 14.53 -1.09 -9.58
C TRP A 303 14.13 -0.45 -8.26
N ALA A 304 13.27 0.58 -8.31
CA ALA A 304 12.66 1.20 -7.15
C ALA A 304 11.12 1.20 -7.28
N TYR A 305 10.43 1.21 -6.15
CA TYR A 305 8.96 1.31 -6.14
C TYR A 305 8.49 2.66 -6.63
N VAL A 306 7.35 2.63 -7.32
CA VAL A 306 6.67 3.77 -7.93
C VAL A 306 5.20 3.72 -7.57
N LEU A 307 4.63 4.86 -7.19
CA LEU A 307 3.19 5.04 -7.15
C LEU A 307 2.70 5.60 -8.49
N TYR A 308 1.83 4.87 -9.17
CA TYR A 308 1.05 5.35 -10.31
C TYR A 308 -0.19 6.05 -9.77
N LEU A 309 -0.11 7.35 -9.56
CA LEU A 309 -1.16 8.13 -8.89
C LEU A 309 -2.37 8.41 -9.79
N ASP A 310 -2.22 8.27 -11.11
CA ASP A 310 -3.34 8.28 -12.06
C ASP A 310 -4.41 7.24 -11.70
N LYS A 311 -4.00 6.11 -11.14
CA LYS A 311 -4.89 4.99 -10.78
C LYS A 311 -4.75 4.50 -9.35
N GLY A 312 -3.70 4.89 -8.62
CA GLY A 312 -3.41 4.42 -7.27
C GLY A 312 -2.71 3.05 -7.20
N ALA A 313 -2.04 2.61 -8.29
CA ALA A 313 -1.32 1.34 -8.35
C ALA A 313 0.12 1.47 -7.82
N VAL A 314 0.65 0.36 -7.29
CA VAL A 314 2.04 0.25 -6.84
C VAL A 314 2.80 -0.69 -7.77
N GLY A 315 3.76 -0.14 -8.48
CA GLY A 315 4.67 -0.89 -9.34
C GLY A 315 6.13 -0.57 -9.06
N VAL A 316 6.99 -0.84 -10.03
CA VAL A 316 8.42 -0.57 -9.96
C VAL A 316 8.90 0.08 -11.26
N GLY A 317 9.94 0.88 -11.18
CA GLY A 317 10.63 1.48 -12.30
C GLY A 317 12.12 1.19 -12.28
N PHE A 318 12.74 1.07 -13.45
CA PHE A 318 14.16 0.88 -13.56
C PHE A 318 14.89 2.16 -13.17
N LYS A 319 15.73 2.12 -12.14
CA LYS A 319 16.34 3.30 -11.49
C LYS A 319 17.06 4.25 -12.45
N ARG A 320 17.63 3.71 -13.54
CA ARG A 320 18.40 4.50 -14.51
C ARG A 320 17.56 5.18 -15.60
N ASN A 321 16.28 4.84 -15.71
CA ASN A 321 15.39 5.50 -16.65
C ASN A 321 14.85 6.81 -16.09
N GLU A 322 14.64 7.79 -16.97
CA GLU A 322 13.98 9.06 -16.64
C GLU A 322 12.47 8.96 -16.91
N ASP A 323 11.76 8.11 -16.13
CA ASP A 323 10.36 7.79 -16.41
C ASP A 323 9.37 8.45 -15.43
N PHE A 324 9.83 8.88 -14.24
CA PHE A 324 8.95 9.32 -13.17
C PHE A 324 9.39 10.64 -12.54
N TYR A 325 8.44 11.27 -11.85
CA TYR A 325 8.62 12.52 -11.13
C TYR A 325 8.98 12.26 -9.67
N LEU A 326 9.28 13.32 -8.94
CA LEU A 326 9.47 13.29 -7.49
C LEU A 326 8.45 14.19 -6.79
N TRP A 327 8.03 13.78 -5.59
CA TRP A 327 7.14 14.57 -4.76
C TRP A 327 7.67 14.57 -3.32
N PRO A 328 8.35 15.64 -2.88
CA PRO A 328 9.01 15.68 -1.59
C PRO A 328 8.05 15.60 -0.41
N VAL A 329 8.48 14.94 0.65
CA VAL A 329 7.79 14.85 1.94
C VAL A 329 8.74 15.18 3.08
N ALA A 330 8.21 15.69 4.18
CA ALA A 330 8.94 15.91 5.41
C ALA A 330 8.10 15.49 6.63
N ALA A 331 8.75 15.18 7.74
CA ALA A 331 8.06 15.10 9.03
C ALA A 331 7.57 16.49 9.43
N ARG A 332 6.51 16.53 10.27
CA ARG A 332 5.96 17.76 10.84
C ARG A 332 6.97 18.45 11.76
#